data_2d0a863ad1cfb5aa27a6836081dd5499
#
_entry.id   2d0a863ad1cfb5aa27a6836081dd5499
#
_cell.length_a   1.000
_cell.length_b   1.000
_cell.length_c   1.000
_cell.angle_alpha   90.00
_cell.angle_beta   90.00
_cell.angle_gamma   90.00
#
_symmetry.space_group_name_H-M   'P 1'
#
loop_
_entity.id
_entity.type
_entity.pdbx_description
1 polymer ?
#
loop_
_entity_poly.entity_id
_entity_poly.type
_entity_poly.pdbx_seq_one_letter_code
_entity_poly.pdbx_strand_id
1 'polypeptide(L)'
;GMTGANFLTADSGTMMLVTSEGNARKTVAATDTHVAVAGVEKIVPSVEDLQPFVELIGRSGTGQDITSYISLLTPPVDTATFGDETIEGAEDREFHLVLIDNGRLEMREDEQLRETLYCIRCSACANTCANFQQVGGHEFGGETYTGGIAGGWETGVHGLDSSEEFVDLCTGCSRCVEACPVGIDIPWINTVVRDRINRGADDHAYDFLVDGLTPDAESGGMSYQKRFFGNFVTVAKLGSLFAPVSNWLADFGPNRWIAEKLLGVDQRRDMPTFQRETLKEWAGDRDGPTDPDREVLMLADTYTNYMHVERGKAAVRALEALGVSVEVADVTESGRAALSQGMVETATKHGEAVAEELLPHIEAGRDIVMVEPSDLAMLRDDYGQLLDEKTYEQLSENSYEILEYVYGLLENGASADALADGDGEEIAYHGHCQQRTLGLAAHTEAVLEELGYDLITSDVECCGMAGSFGFKQQYYDVSMAVGEDLREQFSTPEAEGRTIVASGTSCHDQLTDLMKQDVPHPIELVAPLERA
;
A
#
# COMPACT_ATOMS: atom_id res chain seq x y z
N GLY A 1 3.35 45.22 -12.01
CA GLY A 1 4.15 44.00 -11.92
C GLY A 1 3.40 42.84 -11.31
N MET A 2 3.82 41.59 -11.63
CA MET A 2 3.23 40.39 -11.03
C MET A 2 4.31 39.53 -10.40
N THR A 3 4.05 39.01 -9.19
CA THR A 3 4.94 38.04 -8.51
C THR A 3 4.13 36.93 -7.89
N GLY A 4 4.77 35.79 -7.64
CA GLY A 4 4.28 34.85 -6.63
C GLY A 4 4.62 35.30 -5.22
N ALA A 5 4.24 34.51 -4.22
CA ALA A 5 4.75 34.60 -2.86
C ALA A 5 5.15 33.20 -2.37
N ASN A 6 6.24 33.15 -1.59
CA ASN A 6 6.60 31.89 -0.91
C ASN A 6 5.72 31.67 0.31
N PHE A 7 5.48 32.74 1.08
CA PHE A 7 4.56 32.76 2.22
C PHE A 7 3.85 34.11 2.33
N LEU A 8 2.72 34.09 3.04
CA LEU A 8 1.92 35.25 3.40
C LEU A 8 1.59 35.19 4.89
N THR A 9 1.61 36.30 5.59
CA THR A 9 1.19 36.34 6.99
C THR A 9 -0.23 36.89 7.12
N ALA A 10 -1.07 36.22 7.91
CA ALA A 10 -2.46 36.60 8.10
C ALA A 10 -2.63 37.88 8.93
N ASP A 11 -1.73 38.13 9.89
CA ASP A 11 -1.77 39.26 10.83
C ASP A 11 -1.51 40.63 10.17
N SER A 12 -0.57 40.66 9.22
CA SER A 12 -0.06 41.91 8.64
C SER A 12 -0.14 41.96 7.12
N GLY A 13 -0.53 40.85 6.47
CA GLY A 13 -0.49 40.74 5.01
C GLY A 13 0.93 40.78 4.45
N THR A 14 1.95 40.57 5.28
CA THR A 14 3.36 40.57 4.87
C THR A 14 3.61 39.39 3.93
N MET A 15 4.20 39.67 2.79
CA MET A 15 4.58 38.69 1.80
C MET A 15 6.08 38.37 1.91
N MET A 16 6.42 37.09 2.04
CA MET A 16 7.79 36.61 1.97
C MET A 16 8.13 36.17 0.57
N LEU A 17 9.21 36.71 0.02
CA LEU A 17 9.78 36.32 -1.27
C LEU A 17 11.19 35.78 -1.07
N VAL A 18 11.47 34.63 -1.69
CA VAL A 18 12.81 34.03 -1.71
C VAL A 18 13.33 34.06 -3.15
N THR A 19 14.34 34.89 -3.42
CA THR A 19 14.91 35.05 -4.77
C THR A 19 16.36 35.43 -4.72
N SER A 20 17.23 34.60 -5.26
CA SER A 20 18.68 34.82 -5.32
C SER A 20 19.07 36.02 -6.20
N GLU A 21 18.34 36.25 -7.28
CA GLU A 21 18.66 37.27 -8.30
C GLU A 21 18.00 38.64 -8.02
N GLY A 22 17.14 38.70 -7.03
CA GLY A 22 16.39 39.90 -6.66
C GLY A 22 15.37 40.35 -7.71
N ASN A 23 15.03 39.48 -8.67
CA ASN A 23 14.09 39.78 -9.75
C ASN A 23 12.70 40.15 -9.23
N ALA A 24 12.15 39.40 -8.25
CA ALA A 24 10.87 39.73 -7.65
C ALA A 24 10.89 41.09 -6.92
N ARG A 25 11.96 41.41 -6.16
CA ARG A 25 12.12 42.74 -5.52
C ARG A 25 12.17 43.87 -6.56
N LYS A 26 12.90 43.65 -7.66
CA LYS A 26 12.98 44.62 -8.76
C LYS A 26 11.61 44.82 -9.43
N THR A 27 10.87 43.75 -9.65
CA THR A 27 9.51 43.81 -10.20
C THR A 27 8.61 44.67 -9.33
N VAL A 28 8.60 44.44 -8.01
CA VAL A 28 7.82 45.23 -7.06
C VAL A 28 8.26 46.69 -7.06
N ALA A 29 9.58 46.93 -7.00
CA ALA A 29 10.14 48.28 -6.91
C ALA A 29 9.94 49.13 -8.16
N ALA A 30 9.87 48.50 -9.34
CA ALA A 30 9.85 49.18 -10.64
C ALA A 30 8.44 49.49 -11.19
N THR A 31 7.38 49.09 -10.47
CA THR A 31 6.00 49.22 -10.95
C THR A 31 5.08 49.90 -9.95
N ASP A 32 4.12 50.68 -10.44
CA ASP A 32 3.13 51.37 -9.60
C ASP A 32 2.05 50.43 -9.11
N THR A 33 1.71 49.41 -9.88
CA THR A 33 0.76 48.38 -9.49
C THR A 33 1.47 47.04 -9.33
N HIS A 34 1.33 46.43 -8.17
CA HIS A 34 1.84 45.09 -7.87
C HIS A 34 0.71 44.10 -7.63
N VAL A 35 0.70 43.02 -8.38
CA VAL A 35 -0.22 41.89 -8.20
C VAL A 35 0.57 40.69 -7.65
N ALA A 36 0.27 40.28 -6.43
CA ALA A 36 0.82 39.05 -5.85
C ALA A 36 -0.18 37.92 -6.00
N VAL A 37 0.28 36.75 -6.48
CA VAL A 37 -0.55 35.55 -6.64
C VAL A 37 0.01 34.43 -5.77
N ALA A 38 -0.80 33.88 -4.90
CA ALA A 38 -0.38 32.78 -4.02
C ALA A 38 -1.54 31.82 -3.72
N GLY A 39 -1.21 30.55 -3.52
CA GLY A 39 -2.17 29.60 -2.96
C GLY A 39 -2.47 29.86 -1.49
N VAL A 40 -3.69 29.53 -1.06
CA VAL A 40 -4.12 29.68 0.34
C VAL A 40 -3.23 28.85 1.30
N GLU A 41 -2.60 27.81 0.83
CA GLU A 41 -1.66 26.96 1.57
C GLU A 41 -0.35 27.69 1.94
N LYS A 42 -0.11 28.89 1.42
CA LYS A 42 1.05 29.73 1.73
C LYS A 42 0.84 30.66 2.92
N ILE A 43 -0.36 30.69 3.50
CA ILE A 43 -0.71 31.58 4.59
C ILE A 43 -0.22 30.97 5.90
N VAL A 44 0.55 31.75 6.66
CA VAL A 44 0.96 31.47 8.04
C VAL A 44 0.37 32.53 8.99
N PRO A 45 0.24 32.27 10.31
CA PRO A 45 -0.45 33.19 11.20
C PRO A 45 0.24 34.56 11.31
N SER A 46 1.57 34.59 11.50
CA SER A 46 2.32 35.81 11.79
C SER A 46 3.72 35.83 11.16
N VAL A 47 4.42 36.95 11.27
CA VAL A 47 5.80 37.09 10.79
C VAL A 47 6.76 36.19 11.59
N GLU A 48 6.50 35.97 12.87
CA GLU A 48 7.30 35.08 13.73
C GLU A 48 7.24 33.62 13.21
N ASP A 49 6.12 33.19 12.67
CA ASP A 49 5.94 31.86 12.11
C ASP A 49 6.73 31.62 10.80
N LEU A 50 7.32 32.65 10.22
CA LEU A 50 8.22 32.53 9.07
C LEU A 50 9.63 32.03 9.46
N GLN A 51 10.03 32.13 10.74
CA GLN A 51 11.40 31.80 11.16
C GLN A 51 11.84 30.38 10.79
N PRO A 52 11.06 29.31 11.02
CA PRO A 52 11.46 27.95 10.64
C PRO A 52 11.72 27.80 9.14
N PHE A 53 10.92 28.48 8.33
CA PHE A 53 11.05 28.42 6.86
C PHE A 53 12.30 29.13 6.36
N VAL A 54 12.73 30.21 7.02
CA VAL A 54 14.00 30.90 6.70
C VAL A 54 15.17 29.94 6.86
N GLU A 55 15.22 29.20 7.97
CA GLU A 55 16.27 28.21 8.23
C GLU A 55 16.19 27.03 7.27
N LEU A 56 15.01 26.45 7.09
CA LEU A 56 14.79 25.27 6.22
C LEU A 56 15.15 25.55 4.76
N ILE A 57 14.80 26.73 4.23
CA ILE A 57 15.13 27.13 2.86
C ILE A 57 16.65 27.29 2.71
N GLY A 58 17.32 27.90 3.69
CA GLY A 58 18.77 28.02 3.70
C GLY A 58 19.46 26.67 3.71
N ARG A 59 19.07 25.78 4.62
CA ARG A 59 19.62 24.42 4.74
C ARG A 59 19.39 23.58 3.49
N SER A 60 18.17 23.61 2.94
CA SER A 60 17.82 22.86 1.72
C SER A 60 18.58 23.36 0.49
N GLY A 61 18.75 24.67 0.34
CA GLY A 61 19.36 25.26 -0.84
C GLY A 61 20.89 25.25 -0.84
N THR A 62 21.53 25.50 0.31
CA THR A 62 22.98 25.72 0.42
C THR A 62 23.64 25.05 1.62
N GLY A 63 22.90 24.31 2.44
CA GLY A 63 23.39 23.71 3.69
C GLY A 63 23.70 24.72 4.81
N GLN A 64 23.23 25.96 4.68
CA GLN A 64 23.46 27.05 5.63
C GLN A 64 22.20 27.33 6.46
N ASP A 65 22.35 27.72 7.70
CA ASP A 65 21.23 28.07 8.60
C ASP A 65 20.61 29.44 8.28
N ILE A 66 21.26 30.25 7.46
CA ILE A 66 20.85 31.62 7.11
C ILE A 66 20.84 31.79 5.59
N THR A 67 19.82 32.47 5.08
CA THR A 67 19.78 32.90 3.69
C THR A 67 19.62 34.42 3.58
N SER A 68 20.39 35.04 2.68
CA SER A 68 20.30 36.46 2.34
C SER A 68 19.28 36.75 1.22
N TYR A 69 18.62 35.74 0.68
CA TYR A 69 17.75 35.87 -0.48
C TYR A 69 16.27 36.14 -0.14
N ILE A 70 15.98 36.45 1.11
CA ILE A 70 14.63 36.70 1.61
C ILE A 70 14.33 38.20 1.56
N SER A 71 13.11 38.50 1.11
CA SER A 71 12.52 39.82 1.18
C SER A 71 11.14 39.72 1.83
N LEU A 72 10.91 40.56 2.84
CA LEU A 72 9.60 40.72 3.45
C LEU A 72 9.00 42.05 2.95
N LEU A 73 7.80 41.98 2.39
CA LEU A 73 7.09 43.12 1.83
C LEU A 73 5.73 43.19 2.51
N THR A 74 5.50 44.28 3.26
CA THR A 74 4.24 44.53 3.93
C THR A 74 3.47 45.59 3.12
N PRO A 75 2.31 45.30 2.55
CA PRO A 75 1.53 46.27 1.80
C PRO A 75 0.84 47.32 2.69
N PRO A 76 0.62 48.57 2.22
CA PRO A 76 1.17 49.14 1.00
C PRO A 76 2.67 49.42 1.16
N VAL A 77 3.45 49.08 0.13
CA VAL A 77 4.90 49.21 0.18
C VAL A 77 5.32 50.59 -0.34
N ASP A 78 5.77 51.43 0.54
CA ASP A 78 6.55 52.61 0.17
C ASP A 78 7.94 52.15 -0.22
N THR A 79 8.25 52.17 -1.49
CA THR A 79 9.62 51.85 -1.93
C THR A 79 10.52 53.06 -1.77
N ALA A 80 11.70 52.81 -1.23
CA ALA A 80 12.75 53.83 -1.18
C ALA A 80 13.05 54.32 -2.61
N THR A 81 12.88 55.59 -2.84
CA THR A 81 13.29 56.26 -4.08
C THR A 81 14.80 56.48 -4.03
N PHE A 82 15.50 56.04 -5.08
CA PHE A 82 16.91 56.33 -5.26
C PHE A 82 17.04 57.70 -5.94
N GLY A 83 17.28 58.74 -5.15
CA GLY A 83 17.50 60.08 -5.63
C GLY A 83 16.81 61.15 -4.77
N ASP A 84 17.24 62.41 -4.92
CA ASP A 84 16.74 63.60 -4.20
C ASP A 84 15.37 64.08 -4.70
N GLU A 85 14.81 63.43 -5.68
CA GLU A 85 13.50 63.74 -6.22
C GLU A 85 12.47 62.80 -5.57
N THR A 86 11.59 63.38 -4.72
CA THR A 86 10.30 62.77 -4.40
C THR A 86 9.57 62.46 -5.70
N ILE A 87 9.43 61.16 -5.99
CA ILE A 87 8.57 60.76 -7.12
C ILE A 87 7.16 61.18 -6.73
N GLU A 88 6.65 62.22 -7.37
CA GLU A 88 5.24 62.57 -7.29
C GLU A 88 4.46 61.33 -7.74
N GLY A 89 3.61 60.76 -6.85
CA GLY A 89 2.82 59.57 -7.13
C GLY A 89 3.23 58.31 -6.35
N ALA A 90 4.20 58.41 -5.43
CA ALA A 90 4.50 57.28 -4.50
C ALA A 90 3.32 56.94 -3.57
N GLU A 91 2.37 57.88 -3.42
CA GLU A 91 1.14 57.72 -2.65
C GLU A 91 0.06 56.90 -3.40
N ASP A 92 0.19 56.70 -4.71
CA ASP A 92 -0.80 56.04 -5.59
C ASP A 92 -0.44 54.59 -5.92
N ARG A 93 0.48 53.94 -5.20
CA ARG A 93 0.84 52.57 -5.45
C ARG A 93 -0.31 51.63 -5.05
N GLU A 94 -0.65 50.74 -5.98
CA GLU A 94 -1.69 49.74 -5.80
C GLU A 94 -1.06 48.36 -5.51
N PHE A 95 -1.62 47.69 -4.53
CA PHE A 95 -1.30 46.30 -4.25
C PHE A 95 -2.55 45.43 -4.34
N HIS A 96 -2.48 44.37 -5.11
CA HIS A 96 -3.53 43.37 -5.25
C HIS A 96 -2.98 42.02 -4.86
N LEU A 97 -3.66 41.37 -3.90
CA LEU A 97 -3.38 40.00 -3.51
C LEU A 97 -4.46 39.07 -4.08
N VAL A 98 -4.05 38.15 -4.91
CA VAL A 98 -4.90 37.10 -5.47
C VAL A 98 -4.58 35.79 -4.74
N LEU A 99 -5.52 35.30 -3.94
CA LEU A 99 -5.43 34.02 -3.27
C LEU A 99 -6.14 32.96 -4.11
N ILE A 100 -5.41 31.89 -4.41
CA ILE A 100 -5.93 30.74 -5.14
C ILE A 100 -6.30 29.66 -4.14
N ASP A 101 -7.59 29.38 -4.00
CA ASP A 101 -8.08 28.25 -3.22
C ASP A 101 -8.05 26.96 -4.06
N ASN A 102 -8.78 26.94 -5.15
CA ASN A 102 -8.84 25.80 -6.08
C ASN A 102 -9.03 24.46 -5.34
N GLY A 103 -10.05 24.38 -4.48
CA GLY A 103 -10.42 23.16 -3.72
C GLY A 103 -9.62 22.88 -2.44
N ARG A 104 -8.55 23.67 -2.15
CA ARG A 104 -7.68 23.39 -0.99
C ARG A 104 -8.36 23.59 0.35
N LEU A 105 -9.27 24.56 0.48
CA LEU A 105 -9.99 24.78 1.73
C LEU A 105 -11.01 23.66 1.97
N GLU A 106 -11.67 23.18 0.93
CA GLU A 106 -12.56 22.02 1.01
C GLU A 106 -11.77 20.76 1.40
N MET A 107 -10.64 20.52 0.74
CA MET A 107 -9.73 19.40 1.07
C MET A 107 -9.21 19.46 2.52
N ARG A 108 -9.01 20.68 3.06
CA ARG A 108 -8.59 20.86 4.46
C ARG A 108 -9.66 20.42 5.46
N GLU A 109 -10.93 20.66 5.14
CA GLU A 109 -12.07 20.27 5.98
C GLU A 109 -12.41 18.77 5.80
N ASP A 110 -11.89 18.12 4.79
CA ASP A 110 -12.07 16.70 4.51
C ASP A 110 -11.05 15.88 5.31
N GLU A 111 -11.51 15.19 6.36
CA GLU A 111 -10.64 14.41 7.25
C GLU A 111 -9.85 13.31 6.52
N GLN A 112 -10.37 12.79 5.42
CA GLN A 112 -9.77 11.72 4.62
C GLN A 112 -8.73 12.22 3.61
N LEU A 113 -8.88 13.43 3.08
CA LEU A 113 -7.99 13.96 2.05
C LEU A 113 -7.02 15.03 2.55
N ARG A 114 -7.23 15.59 3.75
CA ARG A 114 -6.44 16.75 4.23
C ARG A 114 -4.93 16.48 4.31
N GLU A 115 -4.51 15.23 4.56
CA GLU A 115 -3.08 14.89 4.58
C GLU A 115 -2.39 15.14 3.24
N THR A 116 -3.13 15.12 2.14
CA THR A 116 -2.61 15.49 0.82
C THR A 116 -1.96 16.88 0.84
N LEU A 117 -2.51 17.81 1.64
CA LEU A 117 -2.02 19.19 1.77
C LEU A 117 -0.65 19.28 2.46
N TYR A 118 -0.21 18.24 3.17
CA TYR A 118 1.12 18.19 3.81
C TYR A 118 2.23 17.91 2.79
N CYS A 119 1.87 17.57 1.55
CA CYS A 119 2.82 17.22 0.50
C CYS A 119 3.79 18.37 0.20
N ILE A 120 5.08 18.14 0.44
CA ILE A 120 6.16 19.09 0.11
C ILE A 120 6.68 18.96 -1.33
N ARG A 121 6.08 18.10 -2.15
CA ARG A 121 6.40 17.88 -3.58
C ARG A 121 7.84 17.40 -3.82
N CYS A 122 8.37 16.57 -2.95
CA CYS A 122 9.72 16.02 -3.05
C CYS A 122 9.85 14.87 -4.06
N SER A 123 8.73 14.34 -4.56
CA SER A 123 8.63 13.22 -5.52
C SER A 123 9.12 11.86 -4.97
N ALA A 124 9.38 11.70 -3.68
CA ALA A 124 9.82 10.43 -3.09
C ALA A 124 8.84 9.29 -3.38
N CYS A 125 7.52 9.54 -3.27
CA CYS A 125 6.48 8.55 -3.58
C CYS A 125 6.50 8.07 -5.03
N ALA A 126 6.79 8.95 -5.98
CA ALA A 126 6.93 8.59 -7.40
C ALA A 126 8.23 7.80 -7.64
N ASN A 127 9.32 8.19 -6.98
CA ASN A 127 10.62 7.55 -7.16
C ASN A 127 10.66 6.12 -6.60
N THR A 128 9.90 5.84 -5.53
CA THR A 128 9.84 4.51 -4.90
C THR A 128 8.74 3.61 -5.48
N CYS A 129 7.82 4.13 -6.30
CA CYS A 129 6.70 3.37 -6.85
C CYS A 129 7.09 2.60 -8.11
N ALA A 130 7.07 1.26 -8.06
CA ALA A 130 7.41 0.42 -9.19
C ALA A 130 6.49 0.67 -10.41
N ASN A 131 5.17 0.77 -10.18
CA ASN A 131 4.23 1.08 -11.26
C ASN A 131 4.51 2.44 -11.91
N PHE A 132 4.74 3.47 -11.10
CA PHE A 132 5.08 4.79 -11.62
C PHE A 132 6.37 4.78 -12.47
N GLN A 133 7.38 4.03 -12.03
CA GLN A 133 8.64 3.91 -12.78
C GLN A 133 8.45 3.23 -14.15
N GLN A 134 7.46 2.34 -14.28
CA GLN A 134 7.15 1.67 -15.54
C GLN A 134 6.29 2.54 -16.47
N VAL A 135 5.23 3.18 -15.96
CA VAL A 135 4.26 3.88 -16.81
C VAL A 135 4.54 5.37 -16.94
N GLY A 136 5.26 5.97 -16.00
CA GLY A 136 5.55 7.40 -15.95
C GLY A 136 4.36 8.27 -15.55
N GLY A 137 4.62 9.60 -15.50
CA GLY A 137 3.67 10.56 -14.95
C GLY A 137 2.47 10.89 -15.83
N HIS A 138 2.47 10.52 -17.10
CA HIS A 138 1.31 10.72 -17.99
C HIS A 138 0.23 9.67 -17.77
N GLU A 139 0.61 8.44 -17.47
CA GLU A 139 -0.32 7.35 -17.20
C GLU A 139 -0.68 7.28 -15.71
N PHE A 140 0.30 7.57 -14.82
CA PHE A 140 0.07 7.60 -13.38
C PHE A 140 0.00 9.05 -12.88
N GLY A 141 -0.99 9.79 -13.35
CA GLY A 141 -1.24 11.17 -12.98
C GLY A 141 -2.43 11.75 -13.75
N GLY A 142 -2.92 12.88 -13.26
CA GLY A 142 -4.00 13.64 -13.89
C GLY A 142 -3.48 14.87 -14.64
N GLU A 143 -4.28 15.92 -14.64
CA GLU A 143 -3.98 17.16 -15.39
C GLU A 143 -2.77 17.93 -14.83
N THR A 144 -2.54 17.86 -13.52
CA THR A 144 -1.54 18.70 -12.84
C THR A 144 -0.55 17.90 -11.99
N TYR A 145 -1.01 16.87 -11.31
CA TYR A 145 -0.20 16.10 -10.36
C TYR A 145 0.01 14.67 -10.82
N THR A 146 1.17 14.09 -10.46
CA THR A 146 1.58 12.75 -10.87
C THR A 146 2.08 11.91 -9.71
N GLY A 147 2.08 10.57 -9.88
CA GLY A 147 2.49 9.60 -8.87
C GLY A 147 1.42 9.37 -7.79
N GLY A 148 1.75 8.59 -6.78
CA GLY A 148 0.78 8.15 -5.78
C GLY A 148 -0.01 9.28 -5.11
N ILE A 149 0.64 10.40 -4.78
CA ILE A 149 -0.01 11.56 -4.16
C ILE A 149 -1.01 12.29 -5.07
N ALA A 150 -0.94 12.01 -6.39
CA ALA A 150 -1.82 12.64 -7.36
C ALA A 150 -3.30 12.29 -7.10
N GLY A 151 -3.61 11.08 -6.61
CA GLY A 151 -4.99 10.71 -6.29
C GLY A 151 -5.69 11.72 -5.40
N GLY A 152 -5.03 12.14 -4.31
CA GLY A 152 -5.57 13.18 -3.43
C GLY A 152 -5.61 14.57 -4.07
N TRP A 153 -4.51 14.99 -4.71
CA TRP A 153 -4.43 16.32 -5.32
C TRP A 153 -5.39 16.51 -6.50
N GLU A 154 -5.45 15.55 -7.41
CA GLU A 154 -6.35 15.62 -8.57
C GLU A 154 -7.81 15.62 -8.15
N THR A 155 -8.17 14.75 -7.18
CA THR A 155 -9.52 14.73 -6.60
C THR A 155 -9.90 16.07 -6.00
N GLY A 156 -9.03 16.68 -5.19
CA GLY A 156 -9.34 17.93 -4.52
C GLY A 156 -9.32 19.16 -5.42
N VAL A 157 -8.57 19.14 -6.52
CA VAL A 157 -8.39 20.29 -7.42
C VAL A 157 -9.23 20.19 -8.68
N HIS A 158 -9.37 19.00 -9.26
CA HIS A 158 -10.01 18.76 -10.56
C HIS A 158 -11.25 17.85 -10.46
N GLY A 159 -11.47 17.21 -9.32
CA GLY A 159 -12.59 16.30 -9.08
C GLY A 159 -12.25 14.83 -9.30
N LEU A 160 -13.20 13.94 -8.96
CA LEU A 160 -13.02 12.49 -9.01
C LEU A 160 -12.72 11.97 -10.42
N ASP A 161 -13.33 12.56 -11.45
CA ASP A 161 -13.16 12.14 -12.84
C ASP A 161 -11.68 12.17 -13.29
N SER A 162 -10.91 13.18 -12.82
CA SER A 162 -9.48 13.28 -13.12
C SER A 162 -8.65 12.17 -12.45
N SER A 163 -9.09 11.70 -11.28
CA SER A 163 -8.39 10.64 -10.55
C SER A 163 -8.79 9.23 -10.99
N GLU A 164 -9.99 9.05 -11.53
CA GLU A 164 -10.51 7.76 -11.97
C GLU A 164 -9.61 7.08 -13.01
N GLU A 165 -8.98 7.88 -13.88
CA GLU A 165 -8.14 7.38 -14.97
C GLU A 165 -6.90 6.63 -14.47
N PHE A 166 -6.36 6.96 -13.28
CA PHE A 166 -5.07 6.44 -12.85
C PHE A 166 -5.01 5.88 -11.42
N VAL A 167 -6.00 6.16 -10.56
CA VAL A 167 -5.91 5.82 -9.12
C VAL A 167 -5.78 4.31 -8.89
N ASP A 168 -6.28 3.48 -9.78
CA ASP A 168 -6.18 2.02 -9.72
C ASP A 168 -4.75 1.50 -10.03
N LEU A 169 -3.83 2.35 -10.49
CA LEU A 169 -2.40 2.02 -10.59
C LEU A 169 -1.71 1.96 -9.22
N CYS A 170 -2.32 2.54 -8.18
CA CYS A 170 -1.84 2.38 -6.81
C CYS A 170 -2.23 1.00 -6.27
N THR A 171 -1.25 0.17 -5.93
CA THR A 171 -1.46 -1.21 -5.45
C THR A 171 -1.55 -1.34 -3.93
N GLY A 172 -1.46 -0.24 -3.17
CA GLY A 172 -1.57 -0.26 -1.71
C GLY A 172 -0.38 -0.95 -1.00
N CYS A 173 0.81 -0.92 -1.57
CA CYS A 173 1.99 -1.58 -1.01
C CYS A 173 2.70 -0.82 0.12
N SER A 174 2.25 0.36 0.48
CA SER A 174 2.69 1.26 1.56
C SER A 174 4.13 1.76 1.52
N ARG A 175 4.97 1.36 0.55
CA ARG A 175 6.37 1.81 0.42
C ARG A 175 6.53 3.33 0.29
N CYS A 176 5.57 4.01 -0.32
CA CYS A 176 5.59 5.46 -0.44
C CYS A 176 5.31 6.18 0.89
N VAL A 177 4.73 5.52 1.89
CA VAL A 177 4.55 6.04 3.26
C VAL A 177 5.90 6.14 3.94
N GLU A 178 6.70 5.07 3.92
CA GLU A 178 8.06 5.05 4.49
C GLU A 178 8.99 6.05 3.79
N ALA A 179 8.88 6.15 2.46
CA ALA A 179 9.68 7.10 1.70
C ALA A 179 9.24 8.56 1.89
N CYS A 180 8.03 8.81 2.41
CA CYS A 180 7.49 10.15 2.56
C CYS A 180 8.11 10.87 3.77
N PRO A 181 8.85 11.98 3.59
CA PRO A 181 9.50 12.67 4.71
C PRO A 181 8.52 13.34 5.67
N VAL A 182 7.23 13.40 5.34
CA VAL A 182 6.15 13.94 6.18
C VAL A 182 5.09 12.89 6.55
N GLY A 183 5.33 11.62 6.21
CA GLY A 183 4.52 10.50 6.67
C GLY A 183 3.08 10.46 6.16
N ILE A 184 2.81 10.93 4.91
CA ILE A 184 1.46 10.92 4.33
C ILE A 184 1.07 9.48 3.99
N ASP A 185 -0.10 9.03 4.44
CA ASP A 185 -0.67 7.75 4.07
C ASP A 185 -1.31 7.80 2.66
N ILE A 186 -0.42 7.77 1.67
CA ILE A 186 -0.81 7.84 0.24
C ILE A 186 -1.68 6.65 -0.20
N PRO A 187 -1.40 5.40 0.20
CA PRO A 187 -2.26 4.26 -0.10
C PRO A 187 -3.69 4.42 0.41
N TRP A 188 -3.84 4.90 1.65
CA TRP A 188 -5.16 5.17 2.21
C TRP A 188 -5.91 6.26 1.45
N ILE A 189 -5.25 7.39 1.14
CA ILE A 189 -5.84 8.46 0.32
C ILE A 189 -6.36 7.89 -1.02
N ASN A 190 -5.55 7.08 -1.71
CA ASN A 190 -5.97 6.47 -2.98
C ASN A 190 -7.11 5.45 -2.80
N THR A 191 -7.16 4.74 -1.67
CA THR A 191 -8.26 3.85 -1.34
C THR A 191 -9.56 4.61 -1.11
N VAL A 192 -9.52 5.71 -0.38
CA VAL A 192 -10.67 6.61 -0.17
C VAL A 192 -11.15 7.21 -1.50
N VAL A 193 -10.22 7.63 -2.36
CA VAL A 193 -10.59 8.16 -3.70
C VAL A 193 -11.29 7.08 -4.52
N ARG A 194 -10.78 5.84 -4.54
CA ARG A 194 -11.47 4.70 -5.19
C ARG A 194 -12.86 4.43 -4.62
N ASP A 195 -13.01 4.46 -3.30
CA ASP A 195 -14.31 4.30 -2.64
C ASP A 195 -15.30 5.38 -3.10
N ARG A 196 -14.87 6.64 -3.14
CA ARG A 196 -15.70 7.75 -3.61
C ARG A 196 -16.11 7.62 -5.09
N ILE A 197 -15.18 7.17 -5.94
CA ILE A 197 -15.47 6.89 -7.36
C ILE A 197 -16.50 5.76 -7.46
N ASN A 198 -16.30 4.66 -6.71
CA ASN A 198 -17.23 3.54 -6.70
C ASN A 198 -18.65 3.94 -6.27
N ARG A 199 -18.77 4.77 -5.22
CA ARG A 199 -20.07 5.27 -4.71
C ARG A 199 -20.73 6.28 -5.66
N GLY A 200 -19.97 6.95 -6.50
CA GLY A 200 -20.48 7.92 -7.49
C GLY A 200 -20.89 7.30 -8.81
N ALA A 201 -20.62 6.00 -9.02
CA ALA A 201 -20.96 5.33 -10.26
C ALA A 201 -22.47 5.09 -10.42
N ASP A 202 -22.95 5.15 -11.66
CA ASP A 202 -24.36 4.89 -12.00
C ASP A 202 -24.68 3.39 -11.89
N ASP A 203 -25.90 3.06 -11.45
CA ASP A 203 -26.37 1.69 -11.33
C ASP A 203 -26.40 0.98 -12.70
N HIS A 204 -25.91 -0.26 -12.74
CA HIS A 204 -25.97 -1.11 -13.92
C HIS A 204 -27.29 -1.91 -13.98
N ALA A 205 -27.73 -2.25 -15.19
CA ALA A 205 -29.02 -2.92 -15.42
C ALA A 205 -29.20 -4.28 -14.69
N TYR A 206 -28.11 -4.89 -14.26
CA TYR A 206 -28.11 -6.21 -13.62
C TYR A 206 -27.61 -6.18 -12.16
N ASP A 207 -27.44 -5.00 -11.54
CA ASP A 207 -26.95 -4.85 -10.17
C ASP A 207 -27.82 -5.63 -9.17
N PHE A 208 -29.14 -5.65 -9.37
CA PHE A 208 -30.07 -6.43 -8.54
C PHE A 208 -29.76 -7.95 -8.51
N LEU A 209 -29.15 -8.50 -9.57
CA LEU A 209 -28.68 -9.90 -9.59
C LEU A 209 -27.34 -10.06 -8.90
N VAL A 210 -26.44 -9.10 -9.11
CA VAL A 210 -25.10 -9.10 -8.51
C VAL A 210 -25.20 -8.90 -7.00
N ASP A 211 -26.02 -7.95 -6.53
CA ASP A 211 -26.27 -7.70 -5.11
C ASP A 211 -26.82 -8.93 -4.37
N GLY A 212 -27.59 -9.77 -5.06
CA GLY A 212 -28.08 -11.04 -4.51
C GLY A 212 -27.04 -12.16 -4.47
N LEU A 213 -25.93 -12.03 -5.22
CA LEU A 213 -24.87 -13.05 -5.35
C LEU A 213 -23.61 -12.67 -4.56
N THR A 214 -23.35 -11.37 -4.37
CA THR A 214 -22.20 -10.88 -3.63
C THR A 214 -22.66 -10.37 -2.24
N PRO A 215 -22.00 -10.81 -1.18
CA PRO A 215 -22.33 -10.39 0.19
C PRO A 215 -21.71 -9.04 0.57
N ASP A 216 -21.32 -8.21 -0.39
CA ASP A 216 -20.69 -6.93 -0.11
C ASP A 216 -21.68 -5.90 0.46
N ALA A 217 -21.14 -4.87 1.08
CA ALA A 217 -21.88 -3.80 1.73
C ALA A 217 -21.97 -2.53 0.88
N GLU A 218 -21.35 -2.56 -0.30
CA GLU A 218 -21.22 -1.39 -1.15
C GLU A 218 -22.54 -1.03 -1.84
N SER A 219 -22.69 0.25 -2.18
CA SER A 219 -23.80 0.71 -3.01
C SER A 219 -23.69 0.18 -4.45
N GLY A 220 -24.82 0.09 -5.17
CA GLY A 220 -24.84 -0.28 -6.59
C GLY A 220 -23.97 0.66 -7.45
N GLY A 221 -23.72 0.24 -8.71
CA GLY A 221 -23.00 1.03 -9.71
C GLY A 221 -21.52 0.73 -9.86
N MET A 222 -20.91 0.08 -8.90
CA MET A 222 -19.50 -0.33 -8.96
C MET A 222 -19.29 -1.40 -10.07
N SER A 223 -18.13 -1.37 -10.74
CA SER A 223 -17.83 -2.32 -11.82
C SER A 223 -17.84 -3.77 -11.36
N TYR A 224 -18.33 -4.68 -12.22
CA TYR A 224 -18.37 -6.13 -11.93
C TYR A 224 -16.97 -6.70 -11.69
N GLN A 225 -15.94 -6.16 -12.33
CA GLN A 225 -14.54 -6.53 -12.09
C GLN A 225 -14.15 -6.26 -10.64
N LYS A 226 -14.42 -5.06 -10.12
CA LYS A 226 -14.09 -4.69 -8.74
C LYS A 226 -14.87 -5.55 -7.74
N ARG A 227 -16.17 -5.79 -7.97
CA ARG A 227 -16.98 -6.69 -7.13
C ARG A 227 -16.46 -8.12 -7.14
N PHE A 228 -16.09 -8.65 -8.31
CA PHE A 228 -15.53 -10.00 -8.43
C PHE A 228 -14.25 -10.14 -7.60
N PHE A 229 -13.29 -9.25 -7.75
CA PHE A 229 -12.04 -9.32 -7.02
C PHE A 229 -12.20 -8.97 -5.53
N GLY A 230 -13.06 -8.01 -5.18
CA GLY A 230 -13.32 -7.62 -3.80
C GLY A 230 -14.04 -8.70 -2.97
N ASN A 231 -14.83 -9.56 -3.63
CA ASN A 231 -15.53 -10.69 -3.00
C ASN A 231 -14.88 -12.04 -3.32
N PHE A 232 -13.58 -12.07 -3.55
CA PHE A 232 -12.87 -13.28 -4.00
C PHE A 232 -13.02 -14.46 -3.03
N VAL A 233 -13.21 -14.22 -1.73
CA VAL A 233 -13.49 -15.28 -0.74
C VAL A 233 -14.71 -16.11 -1.10
N THR A 234 -15.78 -15.50 -1.62
CA THR A 234 -16.99 -16.22 -2.07
C THR A 234 -16.67 -17.13 -3.26
N VAL A 235 -15.86 -16.63 -4.20
CA VAL A 235 -15.39 -17.41 -5.35
C VAL A 235 -14.53 -18.58 -4.88
N ALA A 236 -13.62 -18.36 -3.93
CA ALA A 236 -12.76 -19.40 -3.38
C ALA A 236 -13.55 -20.49 -2.64
N LYS A 237 -14.52 -20.10 -1.81
CA LYS A 237 -15.44 -21.04 -1.12
C LYS A 237 -16.21 -21.94 -2.12
N LEU A 238 -16.78 -21.34 -3.14
CA LEU A 238 -17.50 -22.09 -4.18
C LEU A 238 -16.54 -22.94 -5.03
N GLY A 239 -15.39 -22.37 -5.38
CA GLY A 239 -14.35 -23.07 -6.12
C GLY A 239 -13.87 -24.33 -5.41
N SER A 240 -13.58 -24.23 -4.11
CA SER A 240 -13.18 -25.33 -3.24
C SER A 240 -14.30 -26.40 -3.11
N LEU A 241 -15.55 -25.96 -2.85
CA LEU A 241 -16.69 -26.87 -2.72
C LEU A 241 -16.87 -27.77 -3.96
N PHE A 242 -16.63 -27.25 -5.15
CA PHE A 242 -16.80 -27.96 -6.42
C PHE A 242 -15.49 -28.46 -7.04
N ALA A 243 -14.34 -28.35 -6.34
CA ALA A 243 -13.07 -28.89 -6.83
C ALA A 243 -13.13 -30.43 -6.94
N PRO A 244 -12.52 -31.03 -7.98
CA PRO A 244 -11.67 -30.42 -9.03
C PRO A 244 -12.46 -29.93 -10.28
N VAL A 245 -13.79 -30.03 -10.29
CA VAL A 245 -14.60 -29.64 -11.46
C VAL A 245 -14.53 -28.12 -11.70
N SER A 246 -14.52 -27.34 -10.64
CA SER A 246 -14.34 -25.88 -10.72
C SER A 246 -13.02 -25.49 -11.39
N ASN A 247 -11.92 -26.17 -11.07
CA ASN A 247 -10.60 -25.95 -11.66
C ASN A 247 -10.61 -26.25 -13.17
N TRP A 248 -11.19 -27.42 -13.55
CA TRP A 248 -11.33 -27.77 -14.96
C TRP A 248 -12.17 -26.73 -15.74
N LEU A 249 -13.26 -26.23 -15.12
CA LEU A 249 -14.09 -25.20 -15.74
C LEU A 249 -13.35 -23.85 -15.86
N ALA A 250 -12.55 -23.49 -14.87
CA ALA A 250 -11.75 -22.25 -14.88
C ALA A 250 -10.70 -22.26 -15.99
N ASP A 251 -10.06 -23.41 -16.23
CA ASP A 251 -9.03 -23.57 -17.27
C ASP A 251 -9.59 -23.77 -18.68
N PHE A 252 -10.89 -24.03 -18.80
CA PHE A 252 -11.50 -24.27 -20.11
C PHE A 252 -11.48 -22.99 -20.97
N GLY A 253 -10.78 -23.01 -22.10
CA GLY A 253 -10.51 -21.83 -22.93
C GLY A 253 -11.70 -20.91 -23.23
N PRO A 254 -12.90 -21.42 -23.62
CA PRO A 254 -14.10 -20.57 -23.77
C PRO A 254 -14.50 -19.83 -22.50
N ASN A 255 -14.35 -20.44 -21.31
CA ASN A 255 -14.67 -19.79 -20.03
C ASN A 255 -13.64 -18.71 -19.69
N ARG A 256 -12.36 -18.92 -19.99
CA ARG A 256 -11.30 -17.91 -19.85
C ARG A 256 -11.60 -16.69 -20.73
N TRP A 257 -12.01 -16.89 -21.96
CA TRP A 257 -12.42 -15.80 -22.85
C TRP A 257 -13.66 -15.05 -22.32
N ILE A 258 -14.65 -15.76 -21.75
CA ILE A 258 -15.82 -15.14 -21.12
C ILE A 258 -15.39 -14.33 -19.88
N ALA A 259 -14.54 -14.87 -19.02
CA ALA A 259 -14.02 -14.19 -17.84
C ALA A 259 -13.27 -12.90 -18.21
N GLU A 260 -12.47 -12.94 -19.29
CA GLU A 260 -11.81 -11.74 -19.80
C GLU A 260 -12.81 -10.68 -20.27
N LYS A 261 -13.86 -11.05 -20.99
CA LYS A 261 -14.84 -10.11 -21.53
C LYS A 261 -15.81 -9.55 -20.49
N LEU A 262 -16.17 -10.32 -19.47
CA LEU A 262 -17.15 -9.91 -18.46
C LEU A 262 -16.49 -9.35 -17.19
N LEU A 263 -15.37 -9.93 -16.78
CA LEU A 263 -14.69 -9.61 -15.52
C LEU A 263 -13.32 -8.97 -15.75
N GLY A 264 -12.86 -8.86 -17.00
CA GLY A 264 -11.55 -8.28 -17.33
C GLY A 264 -10.37 -9.08 -16.75
N VAL A 265 -10.52 -10.38 -16.50
CA VAL A 265 -9.44 -11.28 -16.07
C VAL A 265 -8.61 -11.68 -17.27
N ASP A 266 -7.33 -11.35 -17.28
CA ASP A 266 -6.45 -11.63 -18.42
C ASP A 266 -6.27 -13.14 -18.64
N GLN A 267 -6.55 -13.62 -19.86
CA GLN A 267 -6.44 -15.04 -20.19
C GLN A 267 -5.00 -15.56 -20.28
N ARG A 268 -3.98 -14.69 -20.23
CA ARG A 268 -2.56 -15.06 -20.17
C ARG A 268 -2.13 -15.54 -18.78
N ARG A 269 -2.86 -15.15 -17.72
CA ARG A 269 -2.61 -15.60 -16.34
C ARG A 269 -3.16 -16.99 -16.11
N ASP A 270 -2.42 -17.81 -15.40
CA ASP A 270 -2.94 -19.08 -14.92
C ASP A 270 -3.99 -18.84 -13.82
N MET A 271 -5.08 -19.59 -13.89
CA MET A 271 -6.16 -19.44 -12.90
C MET A 271 -5.78 -20.14 -11.59
N PRO A 272 -6.18 -19.58 -10.45
CA PRO A 272 -5.97 -20.23 -9.16
C PRO A 272 -6.57 -21.63 -9.10
N THR A 273 -5.87 -22.58 -8.49
CA THR A 273 -6.32 -23.96 -8.32
C THR A 273 -6.89 -24.15 -6.92
N PHE A 274 -8.18 -24.40 -6.81
CA PHE A 274 -8.87 -24.62 -5.54
C PHE A 274 -8.69 -26.05 -5.05
N GLN A 275 -8.44 -26.19 -3.75
CA GLN A 275 -8.34 -27.49 -3.07
C GLN A 275 -9.71 -27.89 -2.49
N ARG A 276 -10.03 -29.21 -2.53
CA ARG A 276 -11.28 -29.74 -2.00
C ARG A 276 -11.29 -29.76 -0.46
N GLU A 277 -10.18 -30.19 0.12
CA GLU A 277 -9.95 -30.16 1.56
C GLU A 277 -9.39 -28.78 1.92
N THR A 278 -10.03 -28.09 2.83
CA THR A 278 -9.55 -26.80 3.33
C THR A 278 -8.53 -26.99 4.45
N LEU A 279 -7.68 -25.99 4.70
CA LEU A 279 -6.75 -26.04 5.85
C LEU A 279 -7.52 -26.22 7.15
N LYS A 280 -8.61 -25.50 7.31
CA LYS A 280 -9.46 -25.59 8.51
C LYS A 280 -10.04 -26.98 8.72
N GLU A 281 -10.59 -27.63 7.67
CA GLU A 281 -11.09 -29.01 7.76
C GLU A 281 -9.98 -29.97 8.16
N TRP A 282 -8.81 -29.87 7.49
CA TRP A 282 -7.65 -30.71 7.79
C TRP A 282 -7.14 -30.51 9.23
N ALA A 283 -7.07 -29.28 9.73
CA ALA A 283 -6.61 -28.98 11.09
C ALA A 283 -7.61 -29.47 12.15
N GLY A 284 -8.91 -29.34 11.88
CA GLY A 284 -9.98 -29.78 12.80
C GLY A 284 -10.07 -31.29 13.00
N ASP A 285 -9.55 -32.10 12.07
CA ASP A 285 -9.50 -33.56 12.14
C ASP A 285 -8.22 -34.10 12.83
N ARG A 286 -7.35 -33.22 13.34
CA ARG A 286 -6.05 -33.57 13.93
C ARG A 286 -6.03 -33.41 15.44
N ASP A 287 -5.28 -34.28 16.09
CA ASP A 287 -4.84 -34.08 17.49
C ASP A 287 -3.54 -33.28 17.50
N GLY A 288 -3.53 -32.13 18.15
CA GLY A 288 -2.33 -31.30 18.34
C GLY A 288 -1.32 -31.95 19.30
N PRO A 289 -0.19 -31.27 19.59
CA PRO A 289 0.85 -31.78 20.49
C PRO A 289 0.27 -32.03 21.90
N THR A 290 0.73 -33.11 22.53
CA THR A 290 0.36 -33.44 23.91
C THR A 290 1.18 -32.57 24.87
N ASP A 291 0.54 -31.76 25.70
CA ASP A 291 1.19 -30.84 26.65
C ASP A 291 1.99 -29.71 25.95
N PRO A 292 1.33 -28.83 25.16
CA PRO A 292 1.99 -27.77 24.42
C PRO A 292 2.54 -26.69 25.37
N ASP A 293 3.69 -26.12 25.01
CA ASP A 293 4.30 -24.98 25.71
C ASP A 293 3.51 -23.69 25.52
N ARG A 294 2.86 -23.54 24.34
CA ARG A 294 2.07 -22.38 23.92
C ARG A 294 0.88 -22.82 23.07
N GLU A 295 -0.12 -21.94 23.02
CA GLU A 295 -1.28 -22.08 22.13
C GLU A 295 -1.40 -20.81 21.27
N VAL A 296 -1.64 -20.98 19.96
CA VAL A 296 -1.87 -19.90 19.02
C VAL A 296 -3.15 -20.12 18.23
N LEU A 297 -3.73 -19.04 17.74
CA LEU A 297 -4.80 -19.08 16.77
C LEU A 297 -4.22 -18.68 15.39
N MET A 298 -4.36 -19.57 14.41
CA MET A 298 -3.94 -19.27 13.03
C MET A 298 -5.09 -18.66 12.25
N LEU A 299 -4.92 -17.42 11.81
CA LEU A 299 -5.80 -16.82 10.81
C LEU A 299 -5.37 -17.33 9.43
N ALA A 300 -6.10 -18.32 8.92
CA ALA A 300 -5.88 -18.85 7.59
C ALA A 300 -6.63 -17.98 6.57
N ASP A 301 -5.89 -17.10 5.89
CA ASP A 301 -6.43 -16.25 4.83
C ASP A 301 -7.07 -17.07 3.70
N THR A 302 -7.77 -16.38 2.78
CA THR A 302 -8.49 -17.03 1.69
C THR A 302 -7.58 -17.92 0.82
N TYR A 303 -6.35 -17.51 0.57
CA TYR A 303 -5.42 -18.28 -0.27
C TYR A 303 -4.90 -19.51 0.46
N THR A 304 -4.45 -19.33 1.70
CA THR A 304 -3.93 -20.40 2.54
C THR A 304 -4.99 -21.45 2.86
N ASN A 305 -6.26 -21.03 3.03
CA ASN A 305 -7.33 -21.96 3.38
C ASN A 305 -7.90 -22.74 2.20
N TYR A 306 -7.95 -22.16 0.98
CA TYR A 306 -8.66 -22.75 -0.16
C TYR A 306 -7.78 -23.11 -1.36
N MET A 307 -6.54 -22.60 -1.44
CA MET A 307 -5.68 -22.73 -2.63
C MET A 307 -4.31 -23.30 -2.28
N HIS A 308 -3.57 -22.68 -1.38
CA HIS A 308 -2.25 -23.08 -0.95
C HIS A 308 -2.29 -23.84 0.40
N VAL A 309 -3.18 -24.84 0.47
CA VAL A 309 -3.46 -25.60 1.71
C VAL A 309 -2.20 -26.28 2.25
N GLU A 310 -1.30 -26.77 1.39
CA GLU A 310 -0.04 -27.40 1.80
C GLU A 310 0.90 -26.43 2.52
N ARG A 311 0.90 -25.15 2.13
CA ARG A 311 1.61 -24.08 2.83
C ARG A 311 1.09 -23.89 4.25
N GLY A 312 -0.23 -23.83 4.43
CA GLY A 312 -0.87 -23.77 5.74
C GLY A 312 -0.56 -25.01 6.59
N LYS A 313 -0.61 -26.21 5.99
CA LYS A 313 -0.22 -27.46 6.67
C LYS A 313 1.25 -27.44 7.10
N ALA A 314 2.14 -26.90 6.27
CA ALA A 314 3.55 -26.72 6.62
C ALA A 314 3.71 -25.78 7.83
N ALA A 315 2.99 -24.67 7.85
CA ALA A 315 3.00 -23.72 8.98
C ALA A 315 2.56 -24.39 10.28
N VAL A 316 1.45 -25.14 10.25
CA VAL A 316 0.99 -25.89 11.43
C VAL A 316 2.04 -26.91 11.90
N ARG A 317 2.63 -27.70 10.98
CA ARG A 317 3.65 -28.69 11.34
C ARG A 317 4.91 -28.06 11.95
N ALA A 318 5.34 -26.92 11.42
CA ALA A 318 6.51 -26.20 11.95
C ALA A 318 6.26 -25.70 13.37
N LEU A 319 5.11 -25.11 13.64
CA LEU A 319 4.72 -24.65 14.97
C LEU A 319 4.55 -25.82 15.97
N GLU A 320 3.88 -26.90 15.57
CA GLU A 320 3.71 -28.09 16.41
C GLU A 320 5.06 -28.77 16.74
N ALA A 321 6.00 -28.79 15.80
CA ALA A 321 7.34 -29.31 16.03
C ALA A 321 8.12 -28.49 17.07
N LEU A 322 7.83 -27.17 17.15
CA LEU A 322 8.40 -26.27 18.14
C LEU A 322 7.59 -26.21 19.45
N GLY A 323 6.66 -27.14 19.69
CA GLY A 323 5.89 -27.25 20.93
C GLY A 323 4.65 -26.33 21.03
N VAL A 324 4.21 -25.74 19.90
CA VAL A 324 3.05 -24.85 19.85
C VAL A 324 1.81 -25.60 19.38
N SER A 325 0.70 -25.51 20.11
CA SER A 325 -0.61 -25.99 19.66
C SER A 325 -1.28 -24.95 18.78
N VAL A 326 -1.80 -25.37 17.63
CA VAL A 326 -2.39 -24.49 16.62
C VAL A 326 -3.87 -24.80 16.48
N GLU A 327 -4.72 -23.79 16.71
CA GLU A 327 -6.12 -23.78 16.32
C GLU A 327 -6.28 -22.88 15.09
N VAL A 328 -7.13 -23.27 14.12
CA VAL A 328 -7.39 -22.46 12.92
C VAL A 328 -8.70 -21.71 13.09
N ALA A 329 -8.68 -20.41 12.90
CA ALA A 329 -9.83 -19.51 13.03
C ALA A 329 -10.95 -19.85 12.05
N ASP A 330 -12.17 -19.46 12.42
CA ASP A 330 -13.36 -19.63 11.56
C ASP A 330 -13.40 -18.60 10.43
N VAL A 331 -12.96 -17.39 10.71
CA VAL A 331 -12.86 -16.30 9.74
C VAL A 331 -11.66 -16.52 8.80
N THR A 332 -11.85 -16.29 7.50
CA THR A 332 -10.83 -16.51 6.45
C THR A 332 -10.64 -15.31 5.56
N GLU A 333 -11.20 -14.16 5.90
CA GLU A 333 -11.16 -12.95 5.09
C GLU A 333 -10.87 -11.73 5.98
N SER A 334 -9.71 -11.11 5.76
CA SER A 334 -9.29 -9.92 6.49
C SER A 334 -9.92 -8.61 5.97
N GLY A 335 -10.52 -8.65 4.79
CA GLY A 335 -10.96 -7.46 4.07
C GLY A 335 -9.92 -6.91 3.07
N ARG A 336 -8.73 -7.51 2.98
CA ARG A 336 -7.67 -7.07 2.06
C ARG A 336 -8.14 -7.02 0.61
N ALA A 337 -8.85 -8.06 0.15
CA ALA A 337 -9.36 -8.13 -1.21
C ALA A 337 -10.33 -6.97 -1.50
N ALA A 338 -11.30 -6.73 -0.61
CA ALA A 338 -12.26 -5.64 -0.73
C ALA A 338 -11.58 -4.26 -0.69
N LEU A 339 -10.69 -4.03 0.27
CA LEU A 339 -9.97 -2.76 0.43
C LEU A 339 -9.17 -2.40 -0.83
N SER A 340 -8.51 -3.37 -1.45
CA SER A 340 -7.74 -3.18 -2.68
C SER A 340 -8.58 -2.66 -3.85
N GLN A 341 -9.89 -2.89 -3.84
CA GLN A 341 -10.84 -2.41 -4.84
C GLN A 341 -11.53 -1.09 -4.44
N GLY A 342 -11.21 -0.51 -3.28
CA GLY A 342 -11.91 0.67 -2.74
C GLY A 342 -13.30 0.32 -2.19
N MET A 343 -13.50 -0.90 -1.69
CA MET A 343 -14.71 -1.35 -1.00
C MET A 343 -14.51 -1.18 0.51
N VAL A 344 -14.51 0.07 0.98
CA VAL A 344 -14.14 0.40 2.36
C VAL A 344 -15.16 -0.13 3.37
N GLU A 345 -16.46 -0.03 3.07
CA GLU A 345 -17.50 -0.52 3.97
C GLU A 345 -17.48 -2.05 4.10
N THR A 346 -17.25 -2.76 3.00
CA THR A 346 -17.09 -4.22 3.00
C THR A 346 -15.83 -4.63 3.78
N ALA A 347 -14.71 -3.94 3.56
CA ALA A 347 -13.48 -4.19 4.31
C ALA A 347 -13.64 -3.95 5.80
N THR A 348 -14.36 -2.88 6.20
CA THR A 348 -14.67 -2.59 7.61
C THR A 348 -15.47 -3.74 8.24
N LYS A 349 -16.52 -4.22 7.57
CA LYS A 349 -17.32 -5.35 8.08
C LYS A 349 -16.50 -6.64 8.23
N HIS A 350 -15.56 -6.89 7.32
CA HIS A 350 -14.65 -8.02 7.47
C HIS A 350 -13.71 -7.80 8.68
N GLY A 351 -13.17 -6.59 8.86
CA GLY A 351 -12.35 -6.25 10.02
C GLY A 351 -13.10 -6.40 11.35
N GLU A 352 -14.37 -5.97 11.40
CA GLU A 352 -15.24 -6.18 12.57
C GLU A 352 -15.45 -7.67 12.88
N ALA A 353 -15.69 -8.50 11.85
CA ALA A 353 -15.84 -9.94 12.02
C ALA A 353 -14.53 -10.61 12.48
N VAL A 354 -13.39 -10.18 11.97
CA VAL A 354 -12.06 -10.62 12.43
C VAL A 354 -11.87 -10.24 13.91
N ALA A 355 -12.20 -9.01 14.28
CA ALA A 355 -12.08 -8.54 15.66
C ALA A 355 -13.00 -9.34 16.61
N GLU A 356 -14.25 -9.58 16.23
CA GLU A 356 -15.21 -10.35 17.03
C GLU A 356 -14.69 -11.77 17.33
N GLU A 357 -14.03 -12.41 16.37
CA GLU A 357 -13.49 -13.75 16.53
C GLU A 357 -12.14 -13.76 17.28
N LEU A 358 -11.20 -12.88 16.92
CA LEU A 358 -9.83 -12.96 17.42
C LEU A 358 -9.66 -12.38 18.84
N LEU A 359 -10.38 -11.30 19.21
CA LEU A 359 -10.20 -10.63 20.50
C LEU A 359 -10.39 -11.56 21.71
N PRO A 360 -11.38 -12.46 21.77
CA PRO A 360 -11.51 -13.40 22.90
C PRO A 360 -10.29 -14.32 23.06
N HIS A 361 -9.62 -14.69 21.96
CA HIS A 361 -8.41 -15.50 22.01
C HIS A 361 -7.21 -14.69 22.49
N ILE A 362 -7.07 -13.46 22.03
CA ILE A 362 -6.03 -12.52 22.52
C ILE A 362 -6.20 -12.25 24.02
N GLU A 363 -7.43 -12.00 24.48
CA GLU A 363 -7.73 -11.82 25.90
C GLU A 363 -7.43 -13.07 26.74
N ALA A 364 -7.49 -14.26 26.13
CA ALA A 364 -7.08 -15.52 26.76
C ALA A 364 -5.55 -15.74 26.74
N GLY A 365 -4.77 -14.82 26.14
CA GLY A 365 -3.31 -14.86 26.06
C GLY A 365 -2.76 -15.66 24.88
N ARG A 366 -3.55 -15.87 23.83
CA ARG A 366 -3.11 -16.52 22.58
C ARG A 366 -2.65 -15.46 21.58
N ASP A 367 -1.52 -15.72 20.95
CA ASP A 367 -1.05 -14.95 19.79
C ASP A 367 -1.79 -15.37 18.51
N ILE A 368 -1.93 -14.44 17.60
CA ILE A 368 -2.51 -14.67 16.26
C ILE A 368 -1.36 -14.84 15.28
N VAL A 369 -1.36 -15.93 14.51
CA VAL A 369 -0.32 -16.22 13.52
C VAL A 369 -0.93 -16.35 12.13
N MET A 370 -0.27 -15.84 11.12
CA MET A 370 -0.72 -15.94 9.72
C MET A 370 0.44 -16.10 8.75
N VAL A 371 0.14 -16.66 7.57
CA VAL A 371 1.14 -16.99 6.56
C VAL A 371 1.26 -15.89 5.51
N GLU A 372 0.16 -15.22 5.17
CA GLU A 372 0.12 -14.20 4.11
C GLU A 372 0.47 -12.81 4.66
N PRO A 373 1.62 -12.21 4.25
CA PRO A 373 2.04 -10.91 4.77
C PRO A 373 1.08 -9.76 4.45
N SER A 374 0.31 -9.86 3.36
CA SER A 374 -0.65 -8.83 3.00
C SER A 374 -1.86 -8.79 3.95
N ASP A 375 -2.25 -9.92 4.51
CA ASP A 375 -3.30 -9.99 5.52
C ASP A 375 -2.78 -9.53 6.89
N LEU A 376 -1.51 -9.82 7.22
CA LEU A 376 -0.88 -9.25 8.42
C LEU A 376 -0.81 -7.72 8.35
N ALA A 377 -0.43 -7.16 7.19
CA ALA A 377 -0.43 -5.71 7.00
C ALA A 377 -1.83 -5.10 7.19
N MET A 378 -2.89 -5.84 6.85
CA MET A 378 -4.26 -5.42 7.13
C MET A 378 -4.49 -5.23 8.64
N LEU A 379 -4.05 -6.20 9.47
CA LEU A 379 -4.21 -6.14 10.94
C LEU A 379 -3.28 -5.11 11.59
N ARG A 380 -2.04 -4.98 11.10
CA ARG A 380 -1.03 -4.10 11.71
C ARG A 380 -1.09 -2.64 11.27
N ASP A 381 -1.65 -2.35 10.09
CA ASP A 381 -1.69 -1.00 9.52
C ASP A 381 -3.12 -0.58 9.15
N ASP A 382 -3.75 -1.25 8.17
CA ASP A 382 -4.98 -0.74 7.56
C ASP A 382 -6.17 -0.70 8.53
N TYR A 383 -6.24 -1.61 9.51
CA TYR A 383 -7.31 -1.61 10.53
C TYR A 383 -7.29 -0.37 11.42
N GLY A 384 -6.17 0.34 11.52
CA GLY A 384 -6.11 1.65 12.16
C GLY A 384 -7.01 2.70 11.51
N GLN A 385 -7.37 2.51 10.24
CA GLN A 385 -8.30 3.37 9.50
C GLN A 385 -9.74 2.83 9.50
N LEU A 386 -9.95 1.57 9.84
CA LEU A 386 -11.23 0.87 9.70
C LEU A 386 -11.93 0.60 11.04
N LEU A 387 -11.17 0.39 12.12
CA LEU A 387 -11.66 -0.01 13.44
C LEU A 387 -11.38 1.07 14.48
N ASP A 388 -11.98 0.94 15.66
CA ASP A 388 -11.63 1.81 16.78
C ASP A 388 -10.20 1.53 17.29
N GLU A 389 -9.57 2.57 17.84
CA GLU A 389 -8.16 2.56 18.26
C GLU A 389 -7.81 1.38 19.18
N LYS A 390 -8.65 1.09 20.18
CA LYS A 390 -8.39 0.01 21.14
C LYS A 390 -8.43 -1.36 20.48
N THR A 391 -9.42 -1.62 19.63
CA THR A 391 -9.56 -2.87 18.87
C THR A 391 -8.36 -3.05 17.93
N TYR A 392 -7.99 -2.00 17.21
CA TYR A 392 -6.82 -1.98 16.33
C TYR A 392 -5.53 -2.31 17.08
N GLU A 393 -5.24 -1.61 18.20
CA GLU A 393 -4.04 -1.84 19.00
C GLU A 393 -3.94 -3.29 19.47
N GLN A 394 -5.03 -3.86 19.98
CA GLN A 394 -5.05 -5.26 20.44
C GLN A 394 -4.75 -6.25 19.31
N LEU A 395 -5.33 -6.06 18.13
CA LEU A 395 -5.08 -6.92 16.97
C LEU A 395 -3.65 -6.75 16.44
N SER A 396 -3.19 -5.50 16.29
CA SER A 396 -1.88 -5.18 15.76
C SER A 396 -0.73 -5.74 16.61
N GLU A 397 -0.82 -5.56 17.94
CA GLU A 397 0.23 -5.98 18.87
C GLU A 397 0.33 -7.50 19.08
N ASN A 398 -0.75 -8.25 18.82
CA ASN A 398 -0.82 -9.68 19.07
C ASN A 398 -0.90 -10.54 17.79
N SER A 399 -0.63 -9.95 16.63
CA SER A 399 -0.64 -10.65 15.33
C SER A 399 0.76 -10.73 14.74
N TYR A 400 1.15 -11.92 14.25
CA TYR A 400 2.50 -12.23 13.79
C TYR A 400 2.50 -12.94 12.44
N GLU A 401 3.52 -12.65 11.61
CA GLU A 401 3.82 -13.46 10.44
C GLU A 401 4.45 -14.79 10.88
N ILE A 402 4.25 -15.85 10.14
CA ILE A 402 4.67 -17.22 10.50
C ILE A 402 6.18 -17.33 10.76
N LEU A 403 7.04 -16.76 9.91
CA LEU A 403 8.50 -16.84 10.08
C LEU A 403 9.00 -15.86 11.16
N GLU A 404 8.33 -14.71 11.35
CA GLU A 404 8.56 -13.86 12.52
C GLU A 404 8.30 -14.63 13.82
N TYR A 405 7.20 -15.39 13.87
CA TYR A 405 6.84 -16.16 15.05
C TYR A 405 7.83 -17.31 15.28
N VAL A 406 8.20 -18.04 14.23
CA VAL A 406 9.22 -19.09 14.29
C VAL A 406 10.55 -18.53 14.77
N TYR A 407 11.00 -17.39 14.23
CA TYR A 407 12.20 -16.69 14.68
C TYR A 407 12.12 -16.38 16.19
N GLY A 408 11.02 -15.82 16.64
CA GLY A 408 10.81 -15.54 18.06
C GLY A 408 10.85 -16.78 18.95
N LEU A 409 10.35 -17.94 18.49
CA LEU A 409 10.44 -19.21 19.24
C LEU A 409 11.88 -19.69 19.34
N LEU A 410 12.65 -19.66 18.25
CA LEU A 410 14.08 -20.07 18.23
C LEU A 410 14.91 -19.18 19.15
N GLU A 411 14.78 -17.87 19.08
CA GLU A 411 15.45 -16.92 19.98
C GLU A 411 15.09 -17.13 21.47
N ASN A 412 13.91 -17.68 21.76
CA ASN A 412 13.46 -18.00 23.11
C ASN A 412 13.75 -19.44 23.54
N GLY A 413 14.58 -20.16 22.78
CA GLY A 413 15.16 -21.45 23.17
C GLY A 413 14.44 -22.68 22.64
N ALA A 414 13.53 -22.56 21.68
CA ALA A 414 13.06 -23.70 20.92
C ALA A 414 14.21 -24.27 20.06
N SER A 415 14.22 -25.60 19.84
CA SER A 415 15.33 -26.23 19.11
C SER A 415 15.12 -26.18 17.60
N ALA A 416 16.05 -25.59 16.88
CA ALA A 416 16.09 -25.62 15.41
C ALA A 416 16.14 -27.06 14.85
N ASP A 417 16.70 -28.03 15.60
CA ASP A 417 16.73 -29.46 15.22
C ASP A 417 15.34 -30.08 15.02
N ALA A 418 14.27 -29.42 15.49
CA ALA A 418 12.90 -29.88 15.29
C ALA A 418 12.36 -29.55 13.89
N LEU A 419 12.98 -28.61 13.19
CA LEU A 419 12.64 -28.19 11.85
C LEU A 419 13.47 -28.93 10.79
N ALA A 420 13.15 -28.71 9.52
CA ALA A 420 13.94 -29.28 8.42
C ALA A 420 15.28 -28.55 8.30
N ASP A 421 16.36 -29.34 8.19
CA ASP A 421 17.73 -28.84 7.97
C ASP A 421 17.92 -28.54 6.47
N GLY A 422 18.43 -27.37 6.15
CA GLY A 422 18.73 -26.97 4.78
C GLY A 422 19.95 -27.67 4.18
N ASP A 423 20.85 -28.26 5.00
CA ASP A 423 22.05 -29.02 4.59
C ASP A 423 22.86 -28.31 3.48
N GLY A 424 22.91 -26.98 3.49
CA GLY A 424 23.61 -26.17 2.50
C GLY A 424 22.86 -26.03 1.17
N GLU A 425 21.57 -26.31 1.10
CA GLU A 425 20.76 -26.05 -0.10
C GLU A 425 20.84 -24.57 -0.49
N GLU A 426 21.14 -24.35 -1.77
CA GLU A 426 21.27 -23.02 -2.34
C GLU A 426 19.89 -22.46 -2.73
N ILE A 427 19.48 -21.34 -2.12
CA ILE A 427 18.18 -20.70 -2.38
C ILE A 427 18.33 -19.23 -2.81
N ALA A 428 17.37 -18.77 -3.61
CA ALA A 428 17.22 -17.37 -4.02
C ALA A 428 15.87 -16.86 -3.53
N TYR A 429 15.88 -15.99 -2.53
CA TYR A 429 14.70 -15.56 -1.80
C TYR A 429 14.18 -14.18 -2.25
N HIS A 430 12.86 -14.06 -2.41
CA HIS A 430 12.17 -12.80 -2.59
C HIS A 430 11.15 -12.56 -1.48
N GLY A 431 11.43 -11.58 -0.61
CA GLY A 431 10.51 -11.15 0.43
C GLY A 431 9.35 -10.32 -0.13
N HIS A 432 8.13 -10.60 0.34
CA HIS A 432 6.93 -9.86 -0.05
C HIS A 432 7.05 -8.36 0.28
N CYS A 433 6.50 -7.47 -0.58
CA CYS A 433 6.63 -6.02 -0.39
C CYS A 433 6.10 -5.55 0.98
N GLN A 434 4.95 -6.05 1.44
CA GLN A 434 4.40 -5.70 2.76
C GLN A 434 5.17 -6.35 3.92
N GLN A 435 5.75 -7.54 3.74
CA GLN A 435 6.68 -8.11 4.72
C GLN A 435 7.91 -7.20 4.92
N ARG A 436 8.43 -6.63 3.83
CA ARG A 436 9.53 -5.65 3.89
C ARG A 436 9.12 -4.35 4.55
N THR A 437 7.95 -3.80 4.21
CA THR A 437 7.40 -2.58 4.82
C THR A 437 7.19 -2.76 6.33
N LEU A 438 6.77 -3.94 6.78
CA LEU A 438 6.65 -4.28 8.20
C LEU A 438 7.99 -4.63 8.87
N GLY A 439 9.12 -4.63 8.14
CA GLY A 439 10.45 -4.95 8.67
C GLY A 439 10.68 -6.44 8.95
N LEU A 440 9.86 -7.33 8.40
CA LEU A 440 9.84 -8.76 8.76
C LEU A 440 10.71 -9.66 7.88
N ALA A 441 11.19 -9.18 6.72
CA ALA A 441 11.99 -9.98 5.80
C ALA A 441 13.27 -10.54 6.48
N ALA A 442 13.88 -9.75 7.36
CA ALA A 442 15.07 -10.15 8.10
C ALA A 442 14.85 -11.35 9.03
N HIS A 443 13.63 -11.54 9.57
CA HIS A 443 13.32 -12.72 10.40
C HIS A 443 13.30 -13.99 9.55
N THR A 444 12.71 -13.93 8.35
CA THR A 444 12.71 -15.06 7.40
C THR A 444 14.16 -15.42 7.00
N GLU A 445 14.97 -14.42 6.66
CA GLU A 445 16.39 -14.62 6.31
C GLU A 445 17.14 -15.27 7.47
N ALA A 446 16.98 -14.78 8.70
CA ALA A 446 17.63 -15.33 9.88
C ALA A 446 17.24 -16.80 10.16
N VAL A 447 15.96 -17.14 10.02
CA VAL A 447 15.49 -18.54 10.18
C VAL A 447 16.10 -19.46 9.13
N LEU A 448 16.12 -19.02 7.86
CA LEU A 448 16.70 -19.83 6.77
C LEU A 448 18.23 -20.03 6.95
N GLU A 449 18.95 -18.98 7.35
CA GLU A 449 20.39 -19.06 7.64
C GLU A 449 20.68 -19.97 8.86
N GLU A 450 19.89 -19.88 9.93
CA GLU A 450 20.04 -20.74 11.12
C GLU A 450 19.82 -22.21 10.80
N LEU A 451 18.91 -22.50 9.86
CA LEU A 451 18.63 -23.86 9.39
C LEU A 451 19.62 -24.33 8.30
N GLY A 452 20.64 -23.55 8.00
CA GLY A 452 21.76 -23.97 7.14
C GLY A 452 21.53 -23.82 5.64
N TYR A 453 20.55 -23.02 5.19
CA TYR A 453 20.40 -22.68 3.77
C TYR A 453 21.47 -21.68 3.33
N ASP A 454 21.99 -21.84 2.09
CA ASP A 454 22.86 -20.86 1.43
C ASP A 454 21.99 -19.87 0.65
N LEU A 455 21.77 -18.69 1.24
CA LEU A 455 20.75 -17.72 0.84
C LEU A 455 21.34 -16.56 0.05
N ILE A 456 20.73 -16.24 -1.10
CA ILE A 456 20.81 -14.91 -1.72
C ILE A 456 19.41 -14.25 -1.69
N THR A 457 19.36 -12.96 -1.39
CA THR A 457 18.09 -12.21 -1.29
C THR A 457 17.97 -11.22 -2.44
N SER A 458 16.77 -11.13 -3.00
CA SER A 458 16.41 -10.12 -4.01
C SER A 458 16.39 -8.73 -3.39
N ASP A 459 16.97 -7.75 -4.08
CA ASP A 459 16.84 -6.32 -3.77
C ASP A 459 15.68 -5.64 -4.52
N VAL A 460 15.04 -6.36 -5.45
CA VAL A 460 13.83 -5.89 -6.15
C VAL A 460 12.67 -5.84 -5.17
N GLU A 461 12.02 -4.69 -5.09
CA GLU A 461 11.06 -4.41 -4.03
C GLU A 461 9.60 -4.74 -4.39
N CYS A 462 9.29 -5.00 -5.64
CA CYS A 462 7.94 -5.33 -6.10
C CYS A 462 7.97 -6.40 -7.19
N CYS A 463 7.20 -7.46 -7.01
CA CYS A 463 7.05 -8.52 -8.03
C CYS A 463 6.13 -8.10 -9.20
N GLY A 464 5.33 -7.05 -9.04
CA GLY A 464 4.39 -6.57 -10.06
C GLY A 464 2.98 -7.19 -9.99
N MET A 465 2.74 -8.26 -9.24
CA MET A 465 1.43 -8.93 -9.19
C MET A 465 0.40 -8.16 -8.36
N ALA A 466 0.74 -7.83 -7.11
CA ALA A 466 -0.10 -7.08 -6.17
C ALA A 466 -1.57 -7.56 -6.12
N GLY A 467 -1.79 -8.78 -5.70
CA GLY A 467 -3.11 -9.41 -5.63
C GLY A 467 -3.80 -9.45 -6.98
N SER A 468 -4.97 -8.82 -7.10
CA SER A 468 -5.75 -8.82 -8.34
C SER A 468 -5.18 -7.94 -9.46
N PHE A 469 -4.23 -7.05 -9.19
CA PHE A 469 -3.70 -6.08 -10.16
C PHE A 469 -3.14 -6.79 -11.40
N GLY A 470 -2.24 -7.75 -11.21
CA GLY A 470 -1.63 -8.50 -12.31
C GLY A 470 -2.56 -9.45 -13.06
N PHE A 471 -3.75 -9.76 -12.50
CA PHE A 471 -4.79 -10.55 -13.17
C PHE A 471 -5.70 -9.71 -14.06
N LYS A 472 -5.73 -8.38 -13.89
CA LYS A 472 -6.58 -7.50 -14.69
C LYS A 472 -5.97 -7.27 -16.07
N GLN A 473 -6.77 -7.44 -17.13
CA GLN A 473 -6.33 -7.30 -18.52
C GLN A 473 -5.65 -5.95 -18.80
N GLN A 474 -6.17 -4.87 -18.24
CA GLN A 474 -5.63 -3.52 -18.45
C GLN A 474 -4.27 -3.29 -17.78
N TYR A 475 -3.90 -4.11 -16.79
CA TYR A 475 -2.65 -3.95 -16.02
C TYR A 475 -1.65 -5.10 -16.20
N TYR A 476 -2.00 -6.12 -16.98
CA TYR A 476 -1.14 -7.28 -17.19
C TYR A 476 0.25 -6.88 -17.69
N ASP A 477 0.31 -6.05 -18.71
CA ASP A 477 1.59 -5.68 -19.33
C ASP A 477 2.45 -4.82 -18.37
N VAL A 478 1.83 -3.96 -17.55
CA VAL A 478 2.52 -3.21 -16.47
C VAL A 478 3.02 -4.17 -15.39
N SER A 479 2.20 -5.12 -14.97
CA SER A 479 2.57 -6.15 -14.00
C SER A 479 3.78 -6.97 -14.46
N MET A 480 3.80 -7.40 -15.71
CA MET A 480 4.91 -8.15 -16.28
C MET A 480 6.18 -7.29 -16.41
N ALA A 481 6.03 -6.02 -16.80
CA ALA A 481 7.15 -5.10 -16.92
C ALA A 481 7.80 -4.78 -15.55
N VAL A 482 7.00 -4.62 -14.49
CA VAL A 482 7.51 -4.46 -13.12
C VAL A 482 8.23 -5.74 -12.65
N GLY A 483 7.70 -6.92 -13.00
CA GLY A 483 8.29 -8.21 -12.63
C GLY A 483 9.58 -8.55 -13.38
N GLU A 484 9.87 -7.87 -14.48
CA GLU A 484 11.05 -8.17 -15.30
C GLU A 484 12.36 -7.96 -14.56
N ASP A 485 12.48 -6.93 -13.72
CA ASP A 485 13.66 -6.67 -12.91
C ASP A 485 13.95 -7.87 -11.97
N LEU A 486 12.89 -8.45 -11.40
CA LEU A 486 12.99 -9.62 -10.54
C LEU A 486 13.40 -10.87 -11.34
N ARG A 487 12.84 -11.06 -12.55
CA ARG A 487 13.24 -12.13 -13.47
C ARG A 487 14.71 -12.01 -13.88
N GLU A 488 15.18 -10.79 -14.19
CA GLU A 488 16.59 -10.54 -14.55
C GLU A 488 17.51 -10.87 -13.38
N GLN A 489 17.17 -10.46 -12.15
CA GLN A 489 17.99 -10.74 -10.98
C GLN A 489 18.11 -12.25 -10.70
N PHE A 490 17.01 -12.99 -10.82
CA PHE A 490 17.03 -14.45 -10.62
C PHE A 490 17.51 -15.26 -11.83
N SER A 491 17.87 -14.57 -12.92
CA SER A 491 18.52 -15.17 -14.09
C SER A 491 20.04 -14.90 -14.15
N THR A 492 20.62 -14.32 -13.09
CA THR A 492 22.07 -14.08 -13.00
C THR A 492 22.84 -15.38 -12.74
N PRO A 493 24.15 -15.43 -13.09
CA PRO A 493 24.98 -16.59 -12.77
C PRO A 493 25.05 -16.95 -11.28
N GLU A 494 24.83 -16.00 -10.39
CA GLU A 494 24.79 -16.19 -8.93
C GLU A 494 23.53 -16.90 -8.48
N ALA A 495 22.40 -16.64 -9.17
CA ALA A 495 21.11 -17.25 -8.90
C ALA A 495 20.88 -18.56 -9.68
N GLU A 496 21.73 -18.85 -10.68
CA GLU A 496 21.59 -20.03 -11.54
C GLU A 496 21.71 -21.34 -10.74
N GLY A 497 20.68 -22.17 -10.80
CA GLY A 497 20.63 -23.47 -10.10
C GLY A 497 20.10 -23.41 -8.68
N ARG A 498 19.88 -22.23 -8.11
CA ARG A 498 19.25 -22.05 -6.79
C ARG A 498 17.74 -22.31 -6.86
N THR A 499 17.19 -22.84 -5.79
CA THR A 499 15.73 -22.93 -5.60
C THR A 499 15.18 -21.52 -5.37
N ILE A 500 14.29 -21.04 -6.25
CA ILE A 500 13.63 -19.73 -6.07
C ILE A 500 12.53 -19.88 -5.03
N VAL A 501 12.52 -19.00 -4.03
CA VAL A 501 11.64 -19.03 -2.86
C VAL A 501 10.99 -17.65 -2.68
N ALA A 502 9.70 -17.58 -2.37
CA ALA A 502 9.02 -16.31 -2.16
C ALA A 502 7.99 -16.36 -1.03
N SER A 503 7.99 -15.32 -0.18
CA SER A 503 6.91 -15.08 0.77
C SER A 503 5.72 -14.42 0.08
N GLY A 504 4.50 -14.86 0.41
CA GLY A 504 3.26 -14.29 -0.09
C GLY A 504 2.82 -14.78 -1.45
N THR A 505 1.50 -14.90 -1.60
CA THR A 505 0.84 -15.47 -2.78
C THR A 505 1.11 -14.68 -4.06
N SER A 506 1.08 -13.36 -4.00
CA SER A 506 1.36 -12.50 -5.18
C SER A 506 2.76 -12.73 -5.76
N CYS A 507 3.77 -12.89 -4.92
CA CYS A 507 5.15 -13.13 -5.35
C CYS A 507 5.33 -14.55 -5.91
N HIS A 508 4.70 -15.54 -5.29
CA HIS A 508 4.63 -16.91 -5.77
C HIS A 508 4.05 -16.97 -7.20
N ASP A 509 2.86 -16.40 -7.41
CA ASP A 509 2.16 -16.45 -8.70
C ASP A 509 2.98 -15.73 -9.80
N GLN A 510 3.53 -14.55 -9.48
CA GLN A 510 4.33 -13.78 -10.43
C GLN A 510 5.62 -14.50 -10.83
N LEU A 511 6.36 -15.01 -9.85
CA LEU A 511 7.62 -15.72 -10.12
C LEU A 511 7.37 -17.06 -10.81
N THR A 512 6.33 -17.79 -10.45
CA THR A 512 5.92 -19.01 -11.16
C THR A 512 5.65 -18.71 -12.64
N ASP A 513 4.96 -17.61 -12.93
CA ASP A 513 4.67 -17.20 -14.31
C ASP A 513 5.93 -16.69 -15.04
N LEU A 514 6.78 -15.89 -14.39
CA LEU A 514 8.01 -15.35 -14.99
C LEU A 514 9.08 -16.42 -15.22
N MET A 515 9.29 -17.32 -14.27
CA MET A 515 10.38 -18.31 -14.27
C MET A 515 9.95 -19.67 -14.82
N LYS A 516 8.64 -19.91 -15.00
CA LYS A 516 8.04 -21.17 -15.47
C LYS A 516 8.45 -22.40 -14.63
N GLN A 517 8.56 -22.18 -13.33
CA GLN A 517 8.85 -23.20 -12.33
C GLN A 517 8.01 -22.97 -11.08
N ASP A 518 7.83 -24.01 -10.27
CA ASP A 518 7.19 -23.89 -8.96
C ASP A 518 8.08 -23.11 -7.99
N VAL A 519 7.47 -22.24 -7.18
CA VAL A 519 8.16 -21.33 -6.25
C VAL A 519 7.61 -21.58 -4.85
N PRO A 520 8.28 -22.39 -4.01
CA PRO A 520 7.81 -22.68 -2.65
C PRO A 520 7.84 -21.44 -1.76
N HIS A 521 7.01 -21.48 -0.72
CA HIS A 521 7.07 -20.51 0.37
C HIS A 521 8.16 -20.93 1.38
N PRO A 522 8.88 -20.01 2.05
CA PRO A 522 9.90 -20.35 3.04
C PRO A 522 9.43 -21.35 4.10
N ILE A 523 8.18 -21.24 4.57
CA ILE A 523 7.63 -22.17 5.56
C ILE A 523 7.54 -23.62 5.07
N GLU A 524 7.40 -23.85 3.76
CA GLU A 524 7.35 -25.17 3.17
C GLU A 524 8.73 -25.85 3.17
N LEU A 525 9.81 -25.05 3.14
CA LEU A 525 11.19 -25.54 3.25
C LEU A 525 11.56 -25.91 4.68
N VAL A 526 11.14 -25.09 5.66
CA VAL A 526 11.57 -25.25 7.06
C VAL A 526 10.67 -26.21 7.85
N ALA A 527 9.46 -26.50 7.36
CA ALA A 527 8.56 -27.43 8.05
C ALA A 527 9.10 -28.88 7.99
N PRO A 528 9.00 -29.64 9.09
CA PRO A 528 9.37 -31.05 9.06
C PRO A 528 8.47 -31.84 8.10
N LEU A 529 9.04 -32.86 7.45
CA LEU A 529 8.28 -33.76 6.60
C LEU A 529 7.18 -34.49 7.41
N GLU A 530 6.05 -34.78 6.76
CA GLU A 530 5.03 -35.59 7.38
C GLU A 530 5.63 -36.93 7.83
N ARG A 531 5.46 -37.27 9.10
CA ARG A 531 5.77 -38.61 9.57
C ARG A 531 4.75 -39.57 8.98
N ALA A 532 5.21 -40.48 8.09
CA ALA A 532 4.40 -41.49 7.42
C ALA A 532 3.68 -42.43 8.40
#